data_fd01b3ec60df163da19476a2fe0f397b
#
_entry.id   fd01b3ec60df163da19476a2fe0f397b
#
_cell.length_a   1.000
_cell.length_b   1.000
_cell.length_c   1.000
_cell.angle_alpha   90.00
_cell.angle_beta   90.00
_cell.angle_gamma   90.00
#
_symmetry.space_group_name_H-M   'P 1'
#
loop_
_entity.id
_entity.type
_entity.pdbx_description
1 polymer ?
#
loop_
_entity_poly.entity_id
_entity_poly.type
_entity_poly.pdbx_seq_one_letter_code
_entity_poly.pdbx_strand_id
1 'polypeptide(L)'
;QTAGVKPIYALAEVAGSDHAAFSINQATGELLLKAQPDYEAKSSYTVTILSTDEGGKALSKTFSISIGDANDAPSVANAIADQTIAEDSALSFQFASGVFSDVDVGDSLTYTATLADGSALPSWLSFDASTRTFSGTPTNGDVGAIDVKVTATDGTSATATDTFTLTVTNTNDAPTITSSETTSVDEDVAYSYTFAASDVDVGDSVTLAAPTKPSWLTFNSATGVLSGAPSNDEVGDHAVVLTATDGNGETGTQSFTLTVT
;
A
#
# COMPACT_ATOMS: atom_id res chain seq x y z
N GLN A 1 -31.95 -67.04 30.61
CA GLN A 1 -31.81 -65.74 29.95
C GLN A 1 -31.42 -66.00 28.48
N THR A 2 -32.36 -65.91 27.57
CA THR A 2 -32.10 -65.90 26.12
C THR A 2 -31.24 -64.67 25.83
N ALA A 3 -30.03 -64.86 25.34
CA ALA A 3 -29.20 -63.78 24.84
C ALA A 3 -30.05 -62.97 23.84
N GLY A 4 -30.29 -61.67 24.14
CA GLY A 4 -31.11 -60.84 23.27
C GLY A 4 -30.51 -60.79 21.87
N VAL A 5 -31.30 -61.16 20.91
CA VAL A 5 -30.99 -61.09 19.46
C VAL A 5 -30.59 -59.65 19.11
N LYS A 6 -29.40 -59.47 18.56
CA LYS A 6 -28.92 -58.16 18.16
C LYS A 6 -29.44 -57.86 16.77
N PRO A 7 -30.06 -56.69 16.57
CA PRO A 7 -30.48 -56.27 15.23
C PRO A 7 -29.30 -56.02 14.30
N ILE A 8 -29.50 -56.14 13.00
CA ILE A 8 -28.55 -55.73 11.93
C ILE A 8 -28.96 -54.35 11.45
N TYR A 9 -27.97 -53.44 11.35
CA TYR A 9 -28.19 -52.05 10.89
C TYR A 9 -27.73 -51.89 9.45
N ALA A 10 -28.45 -51.11 8.68
CA ALA A 10 -28.12 -50.70 7.31
C ALA A 10 -28.58 -49.28 7.02
N LEU A 11 -27.96 -48.64 6.04
CA LEU A 11 -28.44 -47.39 5.48
C LEU A 11 -29.47 -47.66 4.40
N ALA A 12 -30.60 -46.98 4.45
CA ALA A 12 -31.64 -47.10 3.41
C ALA A 12 -31.31 -46.13 2.25
N GLU A 13 -31.34 -46.69 1.04
CA GLU A 13 -31.22 -45.89 -0.19
C GLU A 13 -32.59 -45.27 -0.54
N VAL A 14 -32.92 -44.18 0.14
CA VAL A 14 -34.16 -43.41 -0.06
C VAL A 14 -33.88 -42.18 -0.89
N ALA A 15 -34.75 -41.85 -1.83
CA ALA A 15 -34.63 -40.61 -2.62
C ALA A 15 -34.60 -39.38 -1.70
N GLY A 16 -33.61 -38.51 -1.89
CA GLY A 16 -33.38 -37.33 -1.07
C GLY A 16 -32.62 -37.60 0.25
N SER A 17 -32.18 -38.84 0.50
CA SER A 17 -31.32 -39.21 1.64
C SER A 17 -29.85 -39.06 1.26
N ASP A 18 -29.04 -38.63 2.26
CA ASP A 18 -27.60 -38.49 2.11
C ASP A 18 -26.83 -39.78 2.48
N HIS A 19 -27.44 -40.94 2.37
CA HIS A 19 -26.86 -42.23 2.77
C HIS A 19 -25.44 -42.46 2.20
N ALA A 20 -25.18 -41.96 0.98
CA ALA A 20 -23.87 -42.09 0.32
C ALA A 20 -22.73 -41.40 1.08
N ALA A 21 -23.02 -40.32 1.85
CA ALA A 21 -22.07 -39.59 2.66
C ALA A 21 -21.68 -40.33 3.96
N PHE A 22 -22.44 -41.39 4.33
CA PHE A 22 -22.26 -42.10 5.59
C PHE A 22 -21.84 -43.55 5.38
N SER A 23 -21.26 -44.12 6.42
CA SER A 23 -21.11 -45.55 6.63
C SER A 23 -21.73 -45.93 7.97
N ILE A 24 -22.26 -47.18 8.07
CA ILE A 24 -22.83 -47.70 9.30
C ILE A 24 -22.19 -49.04 9.65
N ASN A 25 -21.85 -49.20 10.92
CA ASN A 25 -21.42 -50.48 11.43
C ASN A 25 -22.69 -51.38 11.59
N GLN A 26 -22.77 -52.46 10.85
CA GLN A 26 -23.95 -53.34 10.81
C GLN A 26 -24.26 -53.99 12.16
N ALA A 27 -23.25 -54.26 12.99
CA ALA A 27 -23.38 -54.90 14.27
C ALA A 27 -23.66 -53.95 15.43
N THR A 28 -23.15 -52.73 15.39
CA THR A 28 -23.25 -51.74 16.48
C THR A 28 -24.24 -50.62 16.20
N GLY A 29 -24.55 -50.37 14.91
CA GLY A 29 -25.35 -49.22 14.48
C GLY A 29 -24.60 -47.92 14.51
N GLU A 30 -23.27 -47.91 14.76
CA GLU A 30 -22.45 -46.71 14.71
C GLU A 30 -22.44 -46.08 13.33
N LEU A 31 -22.84 -44.83 13.27
CA LEU A 31 -22.94 -44.05 12.02
C LEU A 31 -21.73 -43.11 11.95
N LEU A 32 -20.98 -43.15 10.84
CA LEU A 32 -19.82 -42.32 10.58
C LEU A 32 -20.01 -41.54 9.30
N LEU A 33 -19.69 -40.25 9.32
CA LEU A 33 -19.55 -39.43 8.13
C LEU A 33 -18.22 -39.79 7.44
N LYS A 34 -18.24 -40.00 6.11
CA LYS A 34 -17.04 -40.43 5.35
C LYS A 34 -16.04 -39.32 5.08
N ALA A 35 -16.50 -38.05 5.10
CA ALA A 35 -15.65 -36.86 4.92
C ALA A 35 -15.92 -35.86 6.05
N GLN A 36 -14.98 -34.96 6.29
CA GLN A 36 -15.17 -33.84 7.20
C GLN A 36 -16.33 -32.98 6.67
N PRO A 37 -17.32 -32.62 7.51
CA PRO A 37 -18.41 -31.76 7.09
C PRO A 37 -17.90 -30.33 6.89
N ASP A 38 -18.52 -29.63 5.95
CA ASP A 38 -18.32 -28.24 5.60
C ASP A 38 -19.73 -27.61 5.61
N TYR A 39 -19.94 -26.63 6.52
CA TYR A 39 -21.25 -26.01 6.74
C TYR A 39 -21.68 -25.19 5.51
N GLU A 40 -20.74 -24.49 4.87
CA GLU A 40 -20.96 -23.60 3.73
C GLU A 40 -21.34 -24.43 2.49
N ALA A 41 -20.80 -25.64 2.36
CA ALA A 41 -21.20 -26.57 1.31
C ALA A 41 -22.51 -27.27 1.63
N LYS A 42 -22.73 -27.67 2.90
CA LYS A 42 -23.94 -28.38 3.32
C LYS A 42 -24.19 -28.30 4.84
N SER A 43 -25.18 -27.52 5.24
CA SER A 43 -25.54 -27.27 6.65
C SER A 43 -26.35 -28.40 7.30
N SER A 44 -26.86 -29.38 6.55
CA SER A 44 -27.61 -30.50 7.12
C SER A 44 -27.60 -31.75 6.23
N TYR A 45 -27.66 -32.90 6.89
CA TYR A 45 -27.77 -34.21 6.24
C TYR A 45 -29.01 -34.93 6.73
N THR A 46 -29.65 -35.72 5.83
CA THR A 46 -30.75 -36.59 6.15
C THR A 46 -30.34 -38.04 5.87
N VAL A 47 -30.47 -38.91 6.87
CA VAL A 47 -30.11 -40.32 6.73
C VAL A 47 -31.21 -41.19 7.32
N THR A 48 -31.55 -42.27 6.61
CA THR A 48 -32.52 -43.26 7.08
C THR A 48 -31.78 -44.54 7.42
N ILE A 49 -31.93 -45.01 8.65
CA ILE A 49 -31.36 -46.26 9.15
C ILE A 49 -32.45 -47.32 9.20
N LEU A 50 -32.10 -48.51 8.70
CA LEU A 50 -32.89 -49.75 8.83
C LEU A 50 -32.30 -50.58 9.96
N SER A 51 -33.15 -51.05 10.86
CA SER A 51 -32.83 -52.04 11.88
C SER A 51 -33.64 -53.28 11.59
N THR A 52 -33.00 -54.40 11.30
CA THR A 52 -33.68 -55.67 10.94
C THR A 52 -33.44 -56.73 12.03
N ASP A 53 -34.46 -57.35 12.55
CA ASP A 53 -34.37 -58.45 13.48
C ASP A 53 -34.09 -59.81 12.76
N GLU A 54 -33.79 -60.87 13.53
CA GLU A 54 -33.57 -62.23 12.94
C GLU A 54 -34.80 -62.82 12.23
N GLY A 55 -35.99 -62.35 12.54
CA GLY A 55 -37.21 -62.70 11.85
C GLY A 55 -37.44 -61.96 10.54
N GLY A 56 -36.51 -61.09 10.15
CA GLY A 56 -36.58 -60.29 8.91
C GLY A 56 -37.51 -59.07 9.02
N LYS A 57 -38.00 -58.72 10.24
CA LYS A 57 -38.80 -57.53 10.40
C LYS A 57 -37.87 -56.31 10.47
N ALA A 58 -38.07 -55.36 9.56
CA ALA A 58 -37.31 -54.11 9.51
C ALA A 58 -38.12 -52.95 10.08
N LEU A 59 -37.44 -52.13 10.88
CA LEU A 59 -37.89 -50.83 11.34
C LEU A 59 -36.98 -49.76 10.71
N SER A 60 -37.55 -48.74 10.07
CA SER A 60 -36.79 -47.61 9.53
C SER A 60 -36.99 -46.36 10.38
N LYS A 61 -35.91 -45.58 10.54
CA LYS A 61 -35.99 -44.27 11.16
C LYS A 61 -35.09 -43.30 10.40
N THR A 62 -35.66 -42.14 10.09
CA THR A 62 -34.95 -41.04 9.46
C THR A 62 -34.42 -40.09 10.51
N PHE A 63 -33.19 -39.68 10.36
CA PHE A 63 -32.50 -38.71 11.21
C PHE A 63 -32.12 -37.51 10.34
N SER A 64 -32.25 -36.30 10.90
CA SER A 64 -31.68 -35.07 10.39
C SER A 64 -30.48 -34.72 11.27
N ILE A 65 -29.34 -34.49 10.65
CA ILE A 65 -28.08 -34.16 11.30
C ILE A 65 -27.73 -32.74 10.84
N SER A 66 -27.76 -31.79 11.77
CA SER A 66 -27.34 -30.42 11.49
C SER A 66 -25.82 -30.30 11.69
N ILE A 67 -25.16 -29.62 10.78
CA ILE A 67 -23.76 -29.19 10.94
C ILE A 67 -23.82 -27.83 11.60
N GLY A 68 -23.00 -27.62 12.62
CA GLY A 68 -22.81 -26.31 13.23
C GLY A 68 -21.87 -25.50 12.39
N ASP A 69 -22.19 -24.22 12.25
CA ASP A 69 -21.32 -23.24 11.63
C ASP A 69 -20.10 -23.01 12.54
N ALA A 70 -18.93 -22.97 11.93
CA ALA A 70 -17.66 -22.71 12.62
C ALA A 70 -16.98 -21.60 11.81
N ASN A 71 -16.53 -20.54 12.48
CA ASN A 71 -15.90 -19.42 11.79
C ASN A 71 -14.72 -19.86 10.93
N ASP A 72 -14.77 -19.46 9.68
CA ASP A 72 -13.66 -19.50 8.74
C ASP A 72 -12.93 -18.13 8.73
N ALA A 73 -11.67 -18.10 8.35
CA ALA A 73 -10.94 -16.85 8.21
C ALA A 73 -11.25 -16.22 6.84
N PRO A 74 -11.26 -14.88 6.75
CA PRO A 74 -11.36 -14.21 5.45
C PRO A 74 -10.24 -14.65 4.50
N SER A 75 -10.46 -14.48 3.22
CA SER A 75 -9.53 -14.84 2.17
C SER A 75 -9.28 -13.67 1.22
N VAL A 76 -8.12 -13.64 0.55
CA VAL A 76 -7.85 -12.69 -0.54
C VAL A 76 -8.45 -13.27 -1.82
N ALA A 77 -9.57 -12.69 -2.25
CA ALA A 77 -10.27 -13.11 -3.47
C ALA A 77 -9.64 -12.47 -4.73
N ASN A 78 -9.15 -11.23 -4.61
CA ASN A 78 -8.47 -10.50 -5.68
C ASN A 78 -7.36 -9.65 -5.06
N ALA A 79 -6.13 -9.76 -5.55
CA ALA A 79 -5.02 -8.95 -5.04
C ALA A 79 -5.21 -7.46 -5.34
N ILE A 80 -4.74 -6.60 -4.44
CA ILE A 80 -4.62 -5.16 -4.67
C ILE A 80 -3.50 -4.96 -5.69
N ALA A 81 -3.78 -4.22 -6.76
CA ALA A 81 -2.77 -3.91 -7.76
C ALA A 81 -1.78 -2.86 -7.24
N ASP A 82 -0.51 -2.97 -7.66
CA ASP A 82 0.50 -1.97 -7.39
C ASP A 82 0.09 -0.59 -7.90
N GLN A 83 0.51 0.44 -7.18
CA GLN A 83 0.18 1.83 -7.47
C GLN A 83 1.44 2.65 -7.74
N THR A 84 1.29 3.67 -8.56
CA THR A 84 2.35 4.64 -8.85
C THR A 84 1.77 6.04 -8.77
N ILE A 85 2.48 6.94 -8.12
CA ILE A 85 2.14 8.36 -7.99
C ILE A 85 3.41 9.19 -8.17
N ALA A 86 3.31 10.36 -8.81
CA ALA A 86 4.39 11.33 -8.78
C ALA A 86 4.41 12.05 -7.42
N GLU A 87 5.60 12.43 -6.94
CA GLU A 87 5.69 13.34 -5.81
C GLU A 87 4.93 14.64 -6.10
N ASP A 88 4.61 15.40 -5.06
CA ASP A 88 3.80 16.62 -5.10
C ASP A 88 2.39 16.46 -5.67
N SER A 89 2.02 15.25 -6.10
CA SER A 89 0.68 14.93 -6.57
C SER A 89 -0.17 14.30 -5.47
N ALA A 90 -1.45 14.66 -5.41
CA ALA A 90 -2.38 14.12 -4.44
C ALA A 90 -2.78 12.69 -4.81
N LEU A 91 -2.45 11.72 -3.95
CA LEU A 91 -2.94 10.34 -4.03
C LEU A 91 -4.38 10.27 -3.48
N SER A 92 -5.25 9.58 -4.21
CA SER A 92 -6.55 9.10 -3.72
C SER A 92 -6.82 7.74 -4.36
N PHE A 93 -6.50 6.67 -3.65
CA PHE A 93 -6.61 5.30 -4.11
C PHE A 93 -7.53 4.49 -3.21
N GLN A 94 -8.64 4.00 -3.77
CA GLN A 94 -9.58 3.11 -3.08
C GLN A 94 -9.46 1.70 -3.65
N PHE A 95 -9.14 0.72 -2.80
CA PHE A 95 -9.22 -0.67 -3.25
C PHE A 95 -10.66 -1.20 -3.25
N ALA A 96 -10.94 -2.13 -4.18
CA ALA A 96 -12.28 -2.66 -4.38
C ALA A 96 -12.79 -3.44 -3.16
N SER A 97 -14.11 -3.42 -2.93
CA SER A 97 -14.74 -4.17 -1.84
C SER A 97 -14.58 -5.68 -1.96
N GLY A 98 -14.31 -6.19 -3.16
CA GLY A 98 -14.12 -7.63 -3.43
C GLY A 98 -12.67 -8.09 -3.39
N VAL A 99 -11.74 -7.31 -2.82
CA VAL A 99 -10.35 -7.75 -2.57
C VAL A 99 -10.34 -8.87 -1.54
N PHE A 100 -11.05 -8.68 -0.45
CA PHE A 100 -11.21 -9.68 0.60
C PHE A 100 -12.64 -10.22 0.60
N SER A 101 -12.79 -11.49 0.89
CA SER A 101 -14.09 -12.17 1.04
C SER A 101 -14.05 -13.10 2.24
N ASP A 102 -15.21 -13.25 2.86
CA ASP A 102 -15.48 -14.24 3.88
C ASP A 102 -16.57 -15.19 3.39
N VAL A 103 -16.50 -16.46 3.77
CA VAL A 103 -17.51 -17.45 3.42
C VAL A 103 -18.66 -17.48 4.42
N ASP A 104 -18.42 -16.97 5.64
CA ASP A 104 -19.44 -16.93 6.69
C ASP A 104 -20.50 -15.87 6.38
N VAL A 105 -21.72 -16.30 6.22
CA VAL A 105 -22.84 -15.44 5.84
C VAL A 105 -23.20 -14.46 6.97
N GLY A 106 -22.94 -13.18 6.71
CA GLY A 106 -23.28 -12.10 7.66
C GLY A 106 -22.07 -11.48 8.34
N ASP A 107 -20.88 -12.03 8.10
CA ASP A 107 -19.65 -11.43 8.60
C ASP A 107 -19.31 -10.10 7.93
N SER A 108 -18.80 -9.20 8.74
CA SER A 108 -18.35 -7.88 8.31
C SER A 108 -16.85 -7.74 8.53
N LEU A 109 -16.11 -7.44 7.47
CA LEU A 109 -14.67 -7.25 7.53
C LEU A 109 -14.31 -5.83 7.96
N THR A 110 -13.37 -5.72 8.89
CA THR A 110 -12.69 -4.47 9.26
C THR A 110 -11.29 -4.46 8.68
N TYR A 111 -10.76 -3.26 8.40
CA TYR A 111 -9.49 -3.14 7.68
C TYR A 111 -8.48 -2.31 8.47
N THR A 112 -7.21 -2.69 8.37
CA THR A 112 -6.07 -1.88 8.83
C THR A 112 -4.97 -1.89 7.77
N ALA A 113 -4.11 -0.87 7.77
CA ALA A 113 -2.97 -0.79 6.88
C ALA A 113 -1.70 -0.44 7.64
N THR A 114 -0.60 -1.08 7.27
CA THR A 114 0.77 -0.87 7.78
C THR A 114 1.75 -1.01 6.62
N LEU A 115 3.03 -0.75 6.86
CA LEU A 115 4.08 -1.26 5.96
C LEU A 115 4.19 -2.78 6.08
N ALA A 116 4.82 -3.42 5.09
CA ALA A 116 4.94 -4.89 5.04
C ALA A 116 5.65 -5.48 6.27
N ASP A 117 6.59 -4.73 6.87
CA ASP A 117 7.31 -5.11 8.09
C ASP A 117 6.48 -4.92 9.38
N GLY A 118 5.28 -4.37 9.27
CA GLY A 118 4.36 -4.09 10.38
C GLY A 118 4.53 -2.70 11.01
N SER A 119 5.46 -1.88 10.57
CA SER A 119 5.59 -0.50 11.00
C SER A 119 4.43 0.38 10.49
N ALA A 120 4.26 1.56 11.10
CA ALA A 120 3.24 2.52 10.67
C ALA A 120 3.49 3.02 9.24
N LEU A 121 2.42 3.41 8.55
CA LEU A 121 2.53 4.12 7.27
C LEU A 121 3.35 5.41 7.45
N PRO A 122 4.08 5.86 6.40
CA PRO A 122 4.79 7.13 6.44
C PRO A 122 3.81 8.29 6.67
N SER A 123 4.31 9.38 7.24
CA SER A 123 3.47 10.51 7.70
C SER A 123 2.64 11.17 6.60
N TRP A 124 3.08 11.09 5.36
CA TRP A 124 2.35 11.64 4.21
C TRP A 124 1.18 10.75 3.75
N LEU A 125 1.17 9.44 4.12
CA LEU A 125 0.18 8.47 3.66
C LEU A 125 -0.78 8.11 4.78
N SER A 126 -2.08 8.31 4.57
CA SER A 126 -3.16 7.94 5.47
C SER A 126 -4.07 6.89 4.86
N PHE A 127 -4.72 6.09 5.71
CA PHE A 127 -5.69 5.07 5.31
C PHE A 127 -7.01 5.25 6.07
N ASP A 128 -8.11 5.42 5.32
CA ASP A 128 -9.47 5.38 5.85
C ASP A 128 -10.04 3.97 5.67
N ALA A 129 -10.16 3.24 6.78
CA ALA A 129 -10.66 1.88 6.81
C ALA A 129 -12.14 1.77 6.39
N SER A 130 -12.95 2.79 6.66
CA SER A 130 -14.39 2.78 6.36
C SER A 130 -14.67 2.88 4.87
N THR A 131 -13.87 3.67 4.17
CA THR A 131 -13.95 3.84 2.72
C THR A 131 -12.95 2.99 1.95
N ARG A 132 -12.01 2.34 2.64
CA ARG A 132 -10.88 1.58 2.05
C ARG A 132 -10.00 2.46 1.16
N THR A 133 -9.77 3.69 1.56
CA THR A 133 -9.10 4.71 0.74
C THR A 133 -7.76 5.10 1.35
N PHE A 134 -6.70 5.02 0.55
CA PHE A 134 -5.41 5.64 0.81
C PHE A 134 -5.39 7.05 0.25
N SER A 135 -4.86 8.00 1.01
CA SER A 135 -4.73 9.39 0.59
C SER A 135 -3.49 10.06 1.18
N GLY A 136 -2.96 11.04 0.47
CA GLY A 136 -1.80 11.82 0.90
C GLY A 136 -1.12 12.49 -0.28
N THR A 137 -0.05 13.24 0.02
CA THR A 137 0.79 13.88 -0.99
C THR A 137 2.25 13.62 -0.59
N PRO A 138 2.96 12.75 -1.33
CA PRO A 138 4.38 12.52 -1.09
C PRO A 138 5.20 13.73 -1.52
N THR A 139 6.35 13.91 -0.92
CA THR A 139 7.35 14.95 -1.25
C THR A 139 8.57 14.31 -1.89
N ASN A 140 9.52 15.12 -2.36
CA ASN A 140 10.79 14.66 -2.91
C ASN A 140 11.55 13.68 -1.99
N GLY A 141 11.44 13.85 -0.66
CA GLY A 141 12.03 12.93 0.32
C GLY A 141 11.37 11.54 0.38
N ASP A 142 10.23 11.37 -0.28
CA ASP A 142 9.43 10.13 -0.28
C ASP A 142 9.58 9.34 -1.60
N VAL A 143 10.40 9.84 -2.54
CA VAL A 143 10.67 9.17 -3.82
C VAL A 143 11.25 7.78 -3.60
N GLY A 144 10.64 6.79 -4.24
CA GLY A 144 11.00 5.39 -4.10
C GLY A 144 9.78 4.48 -3.97
N ALA A 145 10.00 3.24 -3.56
CA ALA A 145 8.95 2.24 -3.43
C ALA A 145 8.78 1.82 -1.96
N ILE A 146 7.53 1.67 -1.54
CA ILE A 146 7.17 1.10 -0.25
C ILE A 146 6.17 -0.05 -0.47
N ASP A 147 6.27 -1.08 0.36
CA ASP A 147 5.31 -2.18 0.37
C ASP A 147 4.28 -1.96 1.48
N VAL A 148 3.03 -1.82 1.07
CA VAL A 148 1.89 -1.56 1.96
C VAL A 148 1.10 -2.85 2.14
N LYS A 149 0.91 -3.25 3.41
CA LYS A 149 0.13 -4.41 3.80
C LYS A 149 -1.23 -3.98 4.32
N VAL A 150 -2.30 -4.50 3.71
CA VAL A 150 -3.68 -4.38 4.19
C VAL A 150 -4.05 -5.67 4.91
N THR A 151 -4.64 -5.54 6.10
CA THR A 151 -5.19 -6.65 6.88
C THR A 151 -6.69 -6.52 6.95
N ALA A 152 -7.42 -7.54 6.51
CA ALA A 152 -8.84 -7.72 6.76
C ALA A 152 -9.03 -8.61 7.99
N THR A 153 -9.94 -8.24 8.88
CA THR A 153 -10.25 -8.96 10.12
C THR A 153 -11.75 -9.16 10.21
N ASP A 154 -12.19 -10.40 10.48
CA ASP A 154 -13.57 -10.76 10.70
C ASP A 154 -14.08 -10.43 12.12
N GLY A 155 -15.33 -10.81 12.42
CA GLY A 155 -15.96 -10.60 13.73
C GLY A 155 -15.37 -11.42 14.86
N THR A 156 -14.63 -12.50 14.56
CA THR A 156 -13.98 -13.38 15.55
C THR A 156 -12.48 -13.13 15.69
N SER A 157 -11.93 -12.19 14.94
CA SER A 157 -10.51 -11.80 14.93
C SER A 157 -9.61 -12.72 14.08
N ALA A 158 -10.17 -13.54 13.19
CA ALA A 158 -9.37 -14.20 12.17
C ALA A 158 -9.05 -13.19 11.03
N THR A 159 -7.92 -13.39 10.35
CA THR A 159 -7.37 -12.35 9.46
C THR A 159 -6.89 -12.91 8.12
N ALA A 160 -7.00 -12.09 7.09
CA ALA A 160 -6.28 -12.25 5.82
C ALA A 160 -5.49 -10.98 5.51
N THR A 161 -4.37 -11.12 4.80
CA THR A 161 -3.52 -9.99 4.43
C THR A 161 -3.21 -9.99 2.95
N ASP A 162 -3.13 -8.81 2.36
CA ASP A 162 -2.60 -8.58 1.02
C ASP A 162 -1.57 -7.46 1.05
N THR A 163 -0.57 -7.53 0.17
CA THR A 163 0.52 -6.56 0.11
C THR A 163 0.67 -6.08 -1.33
N PHE A 164 0.70 -4.77 -1.51
CA PHE A 164 0.95 -4.13 -2.80
C PHE A 164 2.09 -3.12 -2.69
N THR A 165 2.78 -2.88 -3.79
CA THR A 165 3.84 -1.87 -3.88
C THR A 165 3.23 -0.52 -4.27
N LEU A 166 3.57 0.53 -3.51
CA LEU A 166 3.28 1.92 -3.85
C LEU A 166 4.59 2.61 -4.21
N THR A 167 4.72 3.03 -5.48
CA THR A 167 5.91 3.68 -6.01
C THR A 167 5.65 5.19 -6.13
N VAL A 168 6.50 6.00 -5.49
CA VAL A 168 6.57 7.44 -5.68
C VAL A 168 7.65 7.73 -6.73
N THR A 169 7.27 8.33 -7.85
CA THR A 169 8.20 8.73 -8.92
C THR A 169 8.63 10.17 -8.74
N ASN A 170 9.90 10.44 -9.06
CA ASN A 170 10.45 11.79 -9.05
C ASN A 170 9.77 12.68 -10.12
N THR A 171 9.56 13.93 -9.80
CA THR A 171 9.20 15.03 -10.70
C THR A 171 10.35 16.04 -10.62
N ASN A 172 10.85 16.50 -11.75
CA ASN A 172 11.96 17.44 -11.74
C ASN A 172 11.57 18.78 -11.08
N ASP A 173 12.35 19.20 -10.10
CA ASP A 173 12.28 20.49 -9.46
C ASP A 173 13.40 21.43 -9.94
N ALA A 174 13.14 22.73 -9.98
CA ALA A 174 14.17 23.70 -10.33
C ALA A 174 15.13 23.96 -9.16
N PRO A 175 16.44 24.22 -9.41
CA PRO A 175 17.40 24.52 -8.38
C PRO A 175 17.00 25.73 -7.52
N THR A 176 17.15 25.61 -6.22
CA THR A 176 16.91 26.70 -5.26
C THR A 176 18.21 27.44 -4.93
N ILE A 177 18.17 28.80 -5.00
CA ILE A 177 19.31 29.63 -4.63
C ILE A 177 19.47 29.64 -3.12
N THR A 178 20.67 29.30 -2.64
CA THR A 178 20.98 29.19 -1.20
C THR A 178 21.90 30.31 -0.66
N SER A 179 22.46 31.16 -1.55
CA SER A 179 23.31 32.27 -1.20
C SER A 179 22.56 33.60 -1.20
N SER A 180 23.02 34.54 -0.37
CA SER A 180 22.51 35.91 -0.32
C SER A 180 23.53 36.86 -0.98
N GLU A 181 23.02 37.72 -1.86
CA GLU A 181 23.82 38.66 -2.64
C GLU A 181 24.50 39.75 -1.78
N THR A 182 25.65 40.23 -2.25
CA THR A 182 26.31 41.45 -1.80
C THR A 182 26.02 42.54 -2.81
N THR A 183 25.31 43.59 -2.41
CA THR A 183 24.71 44.58 -3.34
C THR A 183 25.45 45.91 -3.43
N SER A 184 26.60 46.09 -2.75
CA SER A 184 27.39 47.30 -2.83
C SER A 184 28.89 47.04 -2.70
N VAL A 185 29.69 47.86 -3.29
CA VAL A 185 31.14 47.90 -3.19
C VAL A 185 31.65 49.32 -3.49
N ASP A 186 32.71 49.75 -2.80
CA ASP A 186 33.38 51.02 -3.10
C ASP A 186 34.27 50.87 -4.35
N GLU A 187 34.47 51.97 -5.11
CA GLU A 187 35.46 52.00 -6.20
C GLU A 187 36.85 51.61 -5.66
N ASP A 188 37.67 51.02 -6.54
CA ASP A 188 39.02 50.50 -6.22
C ASP A 188 39.08 49.41 -5.13
N VAL A 189 37.92 48.95 -4.61
CA VAL A 189 37.84 47.86 -3.62
C VAL A 189 37.47 46.57 -4.33
N ALA A 190 38.13 45.46 -3.93
CA ALA A 190 37.83 44.15 -4.47
C ALA A 190 36.45 43.65 -4.01
N TYR A 191 35.58 43.34 -4.98
CA TYR A 191 34.31 42.70 -4.78
C TYR A 191 34.46 41.18 -4.91
N SER A 192 33.80 40.42 -4.04
CA SER A 192 33.68 38.98 -4.16
C SER A 192 32.35 38.49 -3.58
N TYR A 193 31.61 37.76 -4.36
CA TYR A 193 30.36 37.10 -3.97
C TYR A 193 30.38 35.64 -4.42
N THR A 194 30.03 34.68 -3.55
CA THR A 194 29.90 33.28 -3.91
C THR A 194 28.43 32.92 -4.10
N PHE A 195 28.03 32.75 -5.36
CA PHE A 195 26.72 32.27 -5.73
C PHE A 195 26.61 30.77 -5.50
N ALA A 196 25.61 30.34 -4.75
CA ALA A 196 25.35 28.92 -4.47
C ALA A 196 23.88 28.57 -4.66
N ALA A 197 23.66 27.37 -5.16
CA ALA A 197 22.33 26.79 -5.32
C ALA A 197 22.40 25.32 -4.95
N SER A 198 21.24 24.74 -4.63
CA SER A 198 21.07 23.31 -4.39
C SER A 198 19.82 22.82 -5.11
N ASP A 199 19.84 21.57 -5.49
CA ASP A 199 18.69 20.87 -6.02
C ASP A 199 18.16 19.87 -4.99
N VAL A 200 16.83 19.63 -4.98
CA VAL A 200 16.20 18.65 -4.10
C VAL A 200 16.18 17.26 -4.75
N ASP A 201 16.32 17.20 -6.08
CA ASP A 201 16.34 15.95 -6.83
C ASP A 201 17.63 15.19 -6.61
N VAL A 202 17.52 13.97 -6.07
CA VAL A 202 18.68 13.15 -5.73
C VAL A 202 19.47 12.76 -6.97
N GLY A 203 20.70 13.26 -7.05
CA GLY A 203 21.63 12.94 -8.14
C GLY A 203 21.67 13.97 -9.25
N ASP A 204 20.86 15.02 -9.19
CA ASP A 204 20.94 16.12 -10.16
C ASP A 204 22.19 16.97 -9.96
N SER A 205 22.72 17.45 -11.08
CA SER A 205 23.89 18.31 -11.15
C SER A 205 23.46 19.74 -11.48
N VAL A 206 23.85 20.72 -10.65
CA VAL A 206 23.55 22.11 -10.86
C VAL A 206 24.70 22.80 -11.59
N THR A 207 24.38 23.47 -12.72
CA THR A 207 25.32 24.29 -13.50
C THR A 207 25.08 25.77 -13.21
N LEU A 208 26.14 26.50 -12.81
CA LEU A 208 26.07 27.92 -12.46
C LEU A 208 26.52 28.80 -13.62
N ALA A 209 25.81 29.92 -13.87
CA ALA A 209 26.14 30.90 -14.87
C ALA A 209 25.84 32.33 -14.41
N ALA A 210 26.43 33.30 -15.11
CA ALA A 210 26.20 34.76 -14.91
C ALA A 210 25.85 35.42 -16.27
N PRO A 211 24.59 35.23 -16.75
CA PRO A 211 24.19 35.74 -18.07
C PRO A 211 24.23 37.26 -18.16
N THR A 212 24.06 37.97 -17.04
CA THR A 212 24.16 39.42 -16.99
C THR A 212 25.09 39.85 -15.83
N LYS A 213 26.12 40.58 -16.18
CA LYS A 213 27.04 41.21 -15.22
C LYS A 213 27.80 42.35 -15.90
N PRO A 214 28.29 43.36 -15.16
CA PRO A 214 29.18 44.40 -15.71
C PRO A 214 30.50 43.78 -16.22
N SER A 215 31.17 44.46 -17.12
CA SER A 215 32.38 43.94 -17.78
C SER A 215 33.58 43.78 -16.86
N TRP A 216 33.65 44.52 -15.77
CA TRP A 216 34.72 44.45 -14.78
C TRP A 216 34.59 43.25 -13.83
N LEU A 217 33.42 42.57 -13.78
CA LEU A 217 33.26 41.36 -13.04
C LEU A 217 33.58 40.10 -13.88
N THR A 218 34.18 39.12 -13.26
CA THR A 218 34.38 37.77 -13.77
C THR A 218 33.57 36.78 -12.97
N PHE A 219 33.05 35.72 -13.62
CA PHE A 219 32.34 34.64 -12.95
C PHE A 219 33.04 33.30 -13.21
N ASN A 220 33.33 32.58 -12.13
CA ASN A 220 33.87 31.24 -12.18
C ASN A 220 32.71 30.24 -11.95
N SER A 221 32.23 29.57 -12.99
CA SER A 221 31.10 28.65 -12.93
C SER A 221 31.37 27.39 -12.10
N ALA A 222 32.63 26.99 -11.95
CA ALA A 222 32.99 25.82 -11.16
C ALA A 222 32.97 26.08 -9.63
N THR A 223 33.23 27.34 -9.23
CA THR A 223 33.27 27.72 -7.79
C THR A 223 32.11 28.62 -7.39
N GLY A 224 31.32 29.11 -8.35
CA GLY A 224 30.23 30.07 -8.14
C GLY A 224 30.73 31.50 -7.79
N VAL A 225 32.04 31.79 -7.87
CA VAL A 225 32.59 33.08 -7.46
C VAL A 225 32.42 34.12 -8.55
N LEU A 226 31.73 35.21 -8.21
CA LEU A 226 31.62 36.44 -8.97
C LEU A 226 32.58 37.46 -8.33
N SER A 227 33.59 37.95 -9.06
CA SER A 227 34.62 38.81 -8.48
C SER A 227 35.17 39.81 -9.50
N GLY A 228 35.69 40.93 -8.94
CA GLY A 228 36.35 41.97 -9.70
C GLY A 228 36.69 43.18 -8.79
N ALA A 229 37.24 44.26 -9.40
CA ALA A 229 37.43 45.54 -8.69
C ALA A 229 36.95 46.64 -9.67
N PRO A 230 35.94 47.41 -9.30
CA PRO A 230 35.46 48.50 -10.13
C PRO A 230 36.42 49.70 -10.03
N SER A 231 36.56 50.46 -11.07
CA SER A 231 37.26 51.75 -11.05
C SER A 231 36.25 52.91 -10.90
N ASN A 232 36.78 54.17 -10.80
CA ASN A 232 35.95 55.36 -10.72
C ASN A 232 34.95 55.48 -11.94
N ASP A 233 35.31 54.93 -13.10
CA ASP A 233 34.41 54.93 -14.26
C ASP A 233 33.19 54.02 -14.14
N GLU A 234 33.18 53.11 -13.18
CA GLU A 234 32.11 52.18 -12.86
C GLU A 234 31.20 52.60 -11.72
N VAL A 235 31.39 53.81 -11.15
CA VAL A 235 30.49 54.32 -10.09
C VAL A 235 29.05 54.41 -10.61
N GLY A 236 28.12 53.80 -9.81
CA GLY A 236 26.70 53.72 -10.16
C GLY A 236 26.12 52.33 -10.07
N ASP A 237 24.94 52.13 -10.61
CA ASP A 237 24.15 50.91 -10.50
C ASP A 237 24.39 49.96 -11.68
N HIS A 238 24.68 48.70 -11.37
CA HIS A 238 24.93 47.64 -12.33
C HIS A 238 23.99 46.48 -12.12
N ALA A 239 23.28 46.01 -13.17
CA ALA A 239 22.45 44.86 -13.13
C ALA A 239 23.29 43.58 -13.11
N VAL A 240 22.95 42.65 -12.22
CA VAL A 240 23.54 41.29 -12.13
C VAL A 240 22.40 40.26 -12.20
N VAL A 241 22.56 39.26 -13.07
CA VAL A 241 21.70 38.10 -13.10
C VAL A 241 22.56 36.84 -13.08
N LEU A 242 22.28 35.97 -12.11
CA LEU A 242 22.93 34.68 -11.93
C LEU A 242 21.89 33.60 -12.09
N THR A 243 22.26 32.48 -12.70
CA THR A 243 21.37 31.34 -12.91
C THR A 243 22.03 30.06 -12.44
N ALA A 244 21.20 29.18 -11.85
CA ALA A 244 21.52 27.81 -11.56
C ALA A 244 20.59 26.93 -12.40
N THR A 245 21.15 26.02 -13.20
CA THR A 245 20.39 25.17 -14.12
C THR A 245 20.66 23.73 -13.77
N ASP A 246 19.60 22.89 -13.63
CA ASP A 246 19.67 21.47 -13.38
C ASP A 246 20.04 20.65 -14.62
N GLY A 247 20.09 19.32 -14.49
CA GLY A 247 20.38 18.41 -15.60
C GLY A 247 19.24 18.29 -16.62
N ASN A 248 18.01 18.68 -16.25
CA ASN A 248 16.81 18.66 -17.11
C ASN A 248 16.53 20.00 -17.81
N GLY A 249 17.23 21.07 -17.40
CA GLY A 249 17.16 22.39 -18.02
C GLY A 249 16.25 23.40 -17.31
N GLU A 250 15.74 23.06 -16.11
CA GLU A 250 15.04 24.03 -15.26
C GLU A 250 16.02 24.95 -14.55
N THR A 251 15.58 26.17 -14.21
CA THR A 251 16.49 27.21 -13.72
C THR A 251 15.95 27.98 -12.52
N GLY A 252 16.79 28.04 -11.45
CA GLY A 252 16.70 29.04 -10.41
C GLY A 252 17.45 30.30 -10.80
N THR A 253 16.90 31.48 -10.54
CA THR A 253 17.50 32.77 -10.92
C THR A 253 17.61 33.72 -9.71
N GLN A 254 18.76 34.37 -9.59
CA GLN A 254 18.97 35.49 -8.69
C GLN A 254 19.28 36.74 -9.48
N SER A 255 18.53 37.81 -9.22
CA SER A 255 18.69 39.09 -9.91
C SER A 255 18.80 40.21 -8.86
N PHE A 256 19.84 41.03 -8.98
CA PHE A 256 20.06 42.16 -8.06
C PHE A 256 20.76 43.31 -8.77
N THR A 257 20.72 44.48 -8.13
CA THR A 257 21.50 45.63 -8.54
C THR A 257 22.74 45.71 -7.62
N LEU A 258 23.92 45.74 -8.22
CA LEU A 258 25.18 46.00 -7.52
C LEU A 258 25.52 47.50 -7.70
N THR A 259 25.55 48.23 -6.59
CA THR A 259 25.89 49.69 -6.56
C THR A 259 27.37 49.84 -6.25
N VAL A 260 28.07 50.55 -7.10
CA VAL A 260 29.47 51.03 -6.88
C VAL A 260 29.42 52.45 -6.34
N THR A 261 30.06 52.71 -5.17
CA THR A 261 30.06 54.00 -4.49
C THR A 261 31.44 54.59 -4.34
#